data_2cb45562c77a1941410dda22c546db29
#
_entry.id   2cb45562c77a1941410dda22c546db29
#
_cell.length_a   1.000
_cell.length_b   1.000
_cell.length_c   1.000
_cell.angle_alpha   90.00
_cell.angle_beta   90.00
_cell.angle_gamma   90.00
#
_symmetry.space_group_name_H-M   'P 1'
#
loop_
_entity.id
_entity.type
_entity.pdbx_description
1 polymer ?
#
loop_
_entity_poly.entity_id
_entity_poly.type
_entity_poly.pdbx_seq_one_letter_code
_entity_poly.pdbx_strand_id
1 'polypeptide(L)'
;MRKEGHKVGEYAIIELPVAQAGRFIRLPDKDGKNYLMYLDDVVRYCLPLIFHGVNYKHFEAYAFKFTKDAEMEIDNDLRNGMMQKISKGVKSRKRGEPLRVIYDASMPKDLLKRVMNKLNLDKLDTVLGGGKYHNHKDLMRFPDCGRKDLKYPEWTPVLKNELSGNVGMLELIRRKDRFIHVPYHSFDSYIRILQEAAINKEVKSIKTTLYRLAKDSKVVKALINAARNGKKVTVVIELLARFDEASNIDWSKKMQDAGIRVIFGVEGLKVHSKITYISMKTGADIACISTGNFHEGNARMYTDYMLMTAAKNVTRDVSLVFDFIERPYSPVRFKELLVSPNEMKQKFSRLINEEIKNKQAGKPAYILIKINHITDPVMVKKLYEASSHGVRIDLLVRGNCSLITGVPGVSDTIRINGIIDRYLEHSRIFIFANGGDEKMFIGSADWMPRNLDNRVEVIAPVYDPEIKADLKRVVEYGLKDTLQGRVVDGTGENRPWISEDKTAFRSQEELYKYYLNENRIKD
;
A
#
# COMPACT_ATOMS: atom_id res chain seq x y z
N MET A 1 -8.15 -38.82 -15.81
CA MET A 1 -8.09 -40.20 -15.34
C MET A 1 -8.72 -41.12 -16.37
N ARG A 2 -8.10 -42.25 -16.70
CA ARG A 2 -8.64 -43.22 -17.69
C ARG A 2 -8.53 -44.64 -17.13
N LYS A 3 -9.56 -45.43 -17.40
CA LYS A 3 -9.54 -46.89 -17.18
C LYS A 3 -8.85 -47.58 -18.35
N GLU A 4 -8.30 -48.76 -18.14
CA GLU A 4 -7.65 -49.55 -19.19
C GLU A 4 -8.64 -49.81 -20.36
N GLY A 5 -8.20 -49.60 -21.60
CA GLY A 5 -9.04 -49.76 -22.81
C GLY A 5 -10.09 -48.67 -23.08
N HIS A 6 -10.26 -47.71 -22.21
CA HIS A 6 -11.24 -46.62 -22.41
C HIS A 6 -10.63 -45.39 -23.08
N LYS A 7 -11.22 -44.90 -24.18
CA LYS A 7 -10.79 -43.67 -24.87
C LYS A 7 -11.28 -42.40 -24.15
N VAL A 8 -12.37 -42.46 -23.39
CA VAL A 8 -12.97 -41.29 -22.73
C VAL A 8 -12.42 -41.21 -21.30
N GLY A 9 -11.89 -40.04 -20.94
CA GLY A 9 -11.39 -39.75 -19.60
C GLY A 9 -12.50 -39.25 -18.66
N GLU A 10 -12.37 -39.62 -17.38
CA GLU A 10 -13.14 -39.02 -16.29
C GLU A 10 -12.35 -37.88 -15.66
N TYR A 11 -13.03 -36.89 -15.08
CA TYR A 11 -12.43 -35.62 -14.63
C TYR A 11 -12.81 -35.36 -13.19
N ALA A 12 -11.84 -34.86 -12.41
CA ALA A 12 -12.05 -34.42 -11.05
C ALA A 12 -11.34 -33.06 -10.83
N ILE A 13 -11.88 -32.22 -9.97
CA ILE A 13 -11.24 -31.01 -9.46
C ILE A 13 -10.82 -31.32 -8.03
N ILE A 14 -9.54 -31.09 -7.73
CA ILE A 14 -8.98 -31.26 -6.39
C ILE A 14 -8.56 -29.88 -5.88
N GLU A 15 -9.14 -29.44 -4.78
CA GLU A 15 -8.68 -28.26 -4.07
C GLU A 15 -7.47 -28.62 -3.23
N LEU A 16 -6.37 -27.89 -3.40
CA LEU A 16 -5.14 -28.15 -2.64
C LEU A 16 -5.34 -27.73 -1.17
N PRO A 17 -5.13 -28.62 -0.19
CA PRO A 17 -5.32 -28.33 1.24
C PRO A 17 -4.15 -27.52 1.83
N VAL A 18 -3.86 -26.35 1.23
CA VAL A 18 -2.72 -25.50 1.61
C VAL A 18 -2.86 -24.96 3.05
N ALA A 19 -4.09 -24.80 3.54
CA ALA A 19 -4.32 -24.34 4.91
C ALA A 19 -3.87 -25.36 5.97
N GLN A 20 -3.98 -26.66 5.67
CA GLN A 20 -3.63 -27.76 6.57
C GLN A 20 -2.17 -28.21 6.40
N ALA A 21 -1.74 -28.42 5.16
CA ALA A 21 -0.45 -29.03 4.85
C ALA A 21 0.66 -28.01 4.54
N GLY A 22 0.30 -26.73 4.33
CA GLY A 22 1.24 -25.76 3.76
C GLY A 22 1.39 -25.93 2.25
N ARG A 23 2.11 -25.00 1.61
CA ARG A 23 2.38 -25.04 0.16
C ARG A 23 3.62 -25.85 -0.18
N PHE A 24 4.60 -25.85 0.73
CA PHE A 24 5.90 -26.48 0.57
C PHE A 24 6.02 -27.63 1.57
N ILE A 25 6.27 -28.81 1.07
CA ILE A 25 6.46 -30.02 1.88
C ILE A 25 7.95 -30.28 1.97
N ARG A 26 8.48 -30.30 3.20
CA ARG A 26 9.87 -30.68 3.45
C ARG A 26 9.97 -32.21 3.39
N LEU A 27 10.82 -32.70 2.51
CA LEU A 27 11.18 -34.11 2.43
C LEU A 27 12.37 -34.38 3.36
N PRO A 28 12.66 -35.66 3.67
CA PRO A 28 13.86 -36.04 4.42
C PRO A 28 15.12 -35.50 3.73
N ASP A 29 16.03 -34.97 4.53
CA ASP A 29 17.33 -34.52 4.05
C ASP A 29 18.15 -35.72 3.58
N LYS A 30 18.85 -35.57 2.47
CA LYS A 30 19.70 -36.58 1.89
C LYS A 30 21.01 -35.98 1.38
N ASP A 31 22.14 -36.62 1.66
CA ASP A 31 23.48 -36.20 1.21
C ASP A 31 23.81 -34.75 1.56
N GLY A 32 23.40 -34.30 2.76
CA GLY A 32 23.60 -32.91 3.23
C GLY A 32 22.78 -31.87 2.49
N LYS A 33 21.80 -32.28 1.67
CA LYS A 33 20.92 -31.39 0.91
C LYS A 33 19.51 -31.37 1.49
N ASN A 34 18.90 -30.20 1.52
CA ASN A 34 17.50 -30.03 1.88
C ASN A 34 16.62 -30.18 0.63
N TYR A 35 15.57 -30.96 0.75
CA TYR A 35 14.62 -31.21 -0.34
C TYR A 35 13.26 -30.64 0.02
N LEU A 36 12.70 -29.87 -0.90
CA LEU A 36 11.37 -29.29 -0.81
C LEU A 36 10.56 -29.69 -2.04
N MET A 37 9.30 -30.01 -1.83
CA MET A 37 8.37 -30.31 -2.90
C MET A 37 7.13 -29.41 -2.79
N TYR A 38 6.59 -28.97 -3.91
CA TYR A 38 5.29 -28.33 -3.92
C TYR A 38 4.20 -29.33 -3.55
N LEU A 39 3.23 -28.91 -2.73
CA LEU A 39 2.05 -29.73 -2.41
C LEU A 39 1.33 -30.22 -3.68
N ASP A 40 1.35 -29.43 -4.75
CA ASP A 40 0.83 -29.81 -6.07
C ASP A 40 1.43 -31.11 -6.59
N ASP A 41 2.75 -31.26 -6.46
CA ASP A 41 3.45 -32.44 -6.95
C ASP A 41 3.26 -33.63 -6.01
N VAL A 42 3.14 -33.41 -4.70
CA VAL A 42 2.73 -34.44 -3.75
C VAL A 42 1.35 -34.99 -4.10
N VAL A 43 0.39 -34.09 -4.37
CA VAL A 43 -0.96 -34.51 -4.78
C VAL A 43 -0.93 -35.24 -6.12
N ARG A 44 -0.15 -34.78 -7.11
CA ARG A 44 0.02 -35.47 -8.40
C ARG A 44 0.58 -36.87 -8.22
N TYR A 45 1.60 -37.03 -7.39
CA TYR A 45 2.20 -38.33 -7.08
C TYR A 45 1.20 -39.25 -6.39
N CYS A 46 0.37 -38.72 -5.50
CA CYS A 46 -0.60 -39.48 -4.72
C CYS A 46 -1.94 -39.76 -5.44
N LEU A 47 -2.13 -39.33 -6.70
CA LEU A 47 -3.39 -39.54 -7.43
C LEU A 47 -3.86 -41.01 -7.44
N PRO A 48 -2.99 -42.02 -7.64
CA PRO A 48 -3.41 -43.42 -7.55
C PRO A 48 -3.95 -43.78 -6.17
N LEU A 49 -3.41 -43.22 -5.10
CA LEU A 49 -3.87 -43.43 -3.73
C LEU A 49 -5.18 -42.70 -3.44
N ILE A 50 -5.30 -41.46 -3.92
CA ILE A 50 -6.52 -40.64 -3.75
C ILE A 50 -7.73 -41.32 -4.42
N PHE A 51 -7.51 -41.96 -5.56
CA PHE A 51 -8.54 -42.64 -6.33
C PHE A 51 -8.45 -44.16 -6.25
N HIS A 52 -7.89 -44.73 -5.18
CA HIS A 52 -7.67 -46.18 -5.04
C HIS A 52 -8.95 -47.04 -5.13
N GLY A 53 -10.11 -46.47 -4.78
CA GLY A 53 -11.42 -47.13 -4.89
C GLY A 53 -11.97 -47.23 -6.31
N VAL A 54 -11.30 -46.64 -7.31
CA VAL A 54 -11.73 -46.63 -8.71
C VAL A 54 -10.59 -47.15 -9.58
N ASN A 55 -10.87 -48.12 -10.44
CA ASN A 55 -9.84 -48.83 -11.23
C ASN A 55 -9.31 -47.96 -12.41
N TYR A 56 -8.67 -46.79 -12.10
CA TYR A 56 -7.96 -45.98 -13.10
C TYR A 56 -6.52 -46.48 -13.23
N LYS A 57 -6.00 -46.48 -14.47
CA LYS A 57 -4.62 -46.84 -14.79
C LYS A 57 -3.76 -45.66 -15.23
N HIS A 58 -4.39 -44.62 -15.74
CA HIS A 58 -3.69 -43.42 -16.23
C HIS A 58 -4.21 -42.17 -15.54
N PHE A 59 -3.27 -41.38 -15.03
CA PHE A 59 -3.54 -40.10 -14.34
C PHE A 59 -2.74 -38.99 -14.99
N GLU A 60 -3.41 -37.91 -15.28
CA GLU A 60 -2.81 -36.61 -15.67
C GLU A 60 -3.45 -35.53 -14.82
N ALA A 61 -2.67 -34.54 -14.39
CA ALA A 61 -3.19 -33.45 -13.60
C ALA A 61 -2.53 -32.12 -13.98
N TYR A 62 -3.34 -31.12 -14.18
CA TYR A 62 -2.97 -29.78 -14.60
C TYR A 62 -3.49 -28.79 -13.57
N ALA A 63 -2.65 -27.78 -13.23
CA ALA A 63 -3.04 -26.75 -12.29
C ALA A 63 -3.80 -25.63 -12.99
N PHE A 64 -4.79 -25.08 -12.31
CA PHE A 64 -5.39 -23.81 -12.68
C PHE A 64 -5.71 -23.00 -11.42
N LYS A 65 -5.73 -21.70 -11.58
CA LYS A 65 -6.09 -20.74 -10.53
C LYS A 65 -7.12 -19.79 -11.08
N PHE A 66 -8.22 -19.63 -10.38
CA PHE A 66 -9.19 -18.57 -10.67
C PHE A 66 -9.19 -17.53 -9.57
N THR A 67 -9.36 -16.29 -9.98
CA THR A 67 -9.54 -15.15 -9.08
C THR A 67 -10.99 -14.72 -9.21
N LYS A 68 -11.70 -14.72 -8.12
CA LYS A 68 -13.10 -14.27 -8.05
C LYS A 68 -13.15 -12.76 -8.00
N ASP A 69 -14.24 -12.19 -8.49
CA ASP A 69 -14.51 -10.79 -8.25
C ASP A 69 -14.57 -10.53 -6.74
N ALA A 70 -13.79 -9.56 -6.32
CA ALA A 70 -13.69 -9.17 -4.93
C ALA A 70 -14.46 -7.86 -4.66
N GLU A 71 -15.10 -7.27 -5.65
CA GLU A 71 -15.96 -6.11 -5.44
C GLU A 71 -17.25 -6.55 -4.79
N MET A 72 -17.54 -5.94 -3.65
CA MET A 72 -18.83 -6.09 -2.99
C MET A 72 -19.73 -4.98 -3.50
N GLU A 73 -20.77 -5.31 -4.24
CA GLU A 73 -21.92 -4.46 -4.37
C GLU A 73 -22.65 -4.48 -3.03
N ILE A 74 -22.68 -3.36 -2.35
CA ILE A 74 -23.49 -3.18 -1.15
C ILE A 74 -24.89 -2.84 -1.66
N ASP A 75 -25.80 -3.79 -1.48
CA ASP A 75 -27.22 -3.57 -1.75
C ASP A 75 -27.71 -2.35 -0.95
N ASN A 76 -28.30 -1.38 -1.65
CA ASN A 76 -28.84 -0.13 -1.09
C ASN A 76 -30.11 -0.32 -0.26
N ASP A 77 -30.42 -1.54 0.18
CA ASP A 77 -31.54 -1.81 1.08
C ASP A 77 -31.31 -1.13 2.42
N LEU A 78 -32.04 -0.08 2.70
CA LEU A 78 -31.98 0.75 3.91
C LEU A 78 -32.40 0.01 5.20
N ARG A 79 -32.92 -1.21 5.11
CA ARG A 79 -33.47 -1.96 6.25
C ARG A 79 -32.43 -2.71 7.08
N ASN A 80 -31.24 -2.96 6.53
CA ASN A 80 -30.18 -3.70 7.22
C ASN A 80 -29.01 -2.80 7.55
N GLY A 81 -28.55 -2.82 8.80
CA GLY A 81 -27.37 -2.06 9.24
C GLY A 81 -26.12 -2.42 8.41
N MET A 82 -25.26 -1.43 8.14
CA MET A 82 -24.07 -1.56 7.27
C MET A 82 -23.15 -2.74 7.66
N MET A 83 -23.00 -3.02 8.95
CA MET A 83 -22.24 -4.16 9.48
C MET A 83 -22.83 -5.51 9.08
N GLN A 84 -24.15 -5.65 9.09
CA GLN A 84 -24.81 -6.90 8.67
C GLN A 84 -24.70 -7.10 7.16
N LYS A 85 -24.82 -6.02 6.36
CA LYS A 85 -24.63 -6.05 4.91
C LYS A 85 -23.23 -6.51 4.54
N ILE A 86 -22.19 -5.97 5.19
CA ILE A 86 -20.80 -6.35 4.95
C ILE A 86 -20.55 -7.80 5.40
N SER A 87 -21.08 -8.21 6.55
CA SER A 87 -20.96 -9.61 7.01
C SER A 87 -21.61 -10.60 6.03
N LYS A 88 -22.77 -10.25 5.44
CA LYS A 88 -23.41 -11.04 4.37
C LYS A 88 -22.58 -10.99 3.09
N GLY A 89 -22.06 -9.81 2.68
CA GLY A 89 -21.21 -9.62 1.50
C GLY A 89 -19.91 -10.41 1.59
N VAL A 90 -19.25 -10.47 2.75
CA VAL A 90 -18.05 -11.30 2.97
C VAL A 90 -18.36 -12.79 2.79
N LYS A 91 -19.55 -13.25 3.21
CA LYS A 91 -19.99 -14.64 2.98
C LYS A 91 -20.34 -14.90 1.50
N SER A 92 -20.96 -13.93 0.81
CA SER A 92 -21.32 -14.04 -0.61
C SER A 92 -20.11 -14.00 -1.53
N ARG A 93 -19.02 -13.31 -1.16
CA ARG A 93 -17.76 -13.26 -1.91
C ARG A 93 -17.15 -14.67 -2.14
N LYS A 94 -17.37 -15.61 -1.23
CA LYS A 94 -16.97 -17.01 -1.44
C LYS A 94 -17.72 -17.68 -2.61
N ARG A 95 -18.85 -17.12 -3.03
CA ARG A 95 -19.69 -17.59 -4.14
C ARG A 95 -19.56 -16.72 -5.40
N GLY A 96 -18.74 -15.65 -5.37
CA GLY A 96 -18.56 -14.72 -6.49
C GLY A 96 -18.08 -15.42 -7.76
N GLU A 97 -18.45 -14.87 -8.91
CA GLU A 97 -18.06 -15.37 -10.22
C GLU A 97 -16.56 -15.21 -10.46
N PRO A 98 -15.91 -16.15 -11.16
CA PRO A 98 -14.49 -16.04 -11.48
C PRO A 98 -14.28 -14.94 -12.52
N LEU A 99 -13.42 -13.96 -12.22
CA LEU A 99 -13.07 -12.83 -13.11
C LEU A 99 -11.85 -13.14 -13.98
N ARG A 100 -10.95 -14.00 -13.51
CA ARG A 100 -9.71 -14.33 -14.20
C ARG A 100 -9.30 -15.76 -13.89
N VAL A 101 -8.91 -16.49 -14.93
CA VAL A 101 -8.33 -17.83 -14.81
C VAL A 101 -6.93 -17.86 -15.41
N ILE A 102 -5.99 -18.44 -14.66
CA ILE A 102 -4.67 -18.79 -15.16
C ILE A 102 -4.58 -20.32 -15.09
N TYR A 103 -4.19 -20.96 -16.17
CA TYR A 103 -4.09 -22.43 -16.26
C TYR A 103 -2.73 -22.86 -16.77
N ASP A 104 -2.32 -24.08 -16.46
CA ASP A 104 -1.13 -24.71 -17.02
C ASP A 104 -1.26 -24.81 -18.55
N ALA A 105 -0.40 -24.11 -19.30
CA ALA A 105 -0.48 -24.03 -20.75
C ALA A 105 -0.35 -25.40 -21.45
N SER A 106 0.16 -26.43 -20.77
CA SER A 106 0.20 -27.81 -21.25
C SER A 106 -1.13 -28.56 -21.11
N MET A 107 -2.14 -27.95 -20.48
CA MET A 107 -3.47 -28.56 -20.29
C MET A 107 -4.14 -28.81 -21.66
N PRO A 108 -4.65 -30.03 -21.92
CA PRO A 108 -5.39 -30.33 -23.13
C PRO A 108 -6.62 -29.42 -23.33
N LYS A 109 -6.86 -29.02 -24.57
CA LYS A 109 -7.93 -28.07 -24.93
C LYS A 109 -9.34 -28.54 -24.53
N ASP A 110 -9.60 -29.84 -24.61
CA ASP A 110 -10.88 -30.44 -24.18
C ASP A 110 -11.07 -30.34 -22.67
N LEU A 111 -10.00 -30.55 -21.88
CA LEU A 111 -10.03 -30.38 -20.44
C LEU A 111 -10.23 -28.90 -20.05
N LEU A 112 -9.50 -27.98 -20.71
CA LEU A 112 -9.68 -26.55 -20.49
C LEU A 112 -11.13 -26.11 -20.76
N LYS A 113 -11.71 -26.55 -21.87
CA LYS A 113 -13.11 -26.25 -22.21
C LYS A 113 -14.08 -26.75 -21.13
N ARG A 114 -13.82 -27.94 -20.54
CA ARG A 114 -14.63 -28.46 -19.43
C ARG A 114 -14.48 -27.65 -18.16
N VAL A 115 -13.25 -27.22 -17.84
CA VAL A 115 -12.99 -26.34 -16.67
C VAL A 115 -13.74 -25.02 -16.85
N MET A 116 -13.66 -24.40 -18.02
CA MET A 116 -14.36 -23.15 -18.32
C MET A 116 -15.88 -23.31 -18.17
N ASN A 117 -16.47 -24.34 -18.77
CA ASN A 117 -17.90 -24.62 -18.65
C ASN A 117 -18.32 -24.86 -17.18
N LYS A 118 -17.50 -25.60 -16.40
CA LYS A 118 -17.80 -25.88 -14.99
C LYS A 118 -17.74 -24.66 -14.10
N LEU A 119 -16.92 -23.67 -14.47
CA LEU A 119 -16.76 -22.39 -13.77
C LEU A 119 -17.70 -21.30 -14.31
N ASN A 120 -18.55 -21.61 -15.30
CA ASN A 120 -19.44 -20.67 -16.00
C ASN A 120 -18.69 -19.45 -16.56
N LEU A 121 -17.50 -19.68 -17.13
CA LEU A 121 -16.69 -18.66 -17.78
C LEU A 121 -17.19 -18.37 -19.19
N ASP A 122 -17.35 -17.13 -19.54
CA ASP A 122 -17.72 -16.69 -20.87
C ASP A 122 -16.50 -16.17 -21.67
N LYS A 123 -16.76 -15.64 -22.87
CA LYS A 123 -15.70 -15.11 -23.75
C LYS A 123 -15.14 -13.76 -23.27
N LEU A 124 -15.78 -13.09 -22.32
CA LEU A 124 -15.37 -11.81 -21.76
C LEU A 124 -14.40 -12.00 -20.58
N ASP A 125 -14.36 -13.19 -20.00
CA ASP A 125 -13.47 -13.52 -18.90
C ASP A 125 -12.01 -13.62 -19.34
N THR A 126 -11.10 -13.18 -18.48
CA THR A 126 -9.67 -13.26 -18.76
C THR A 126 -9.15 -14.67 -18.49
N VAL A 127 -8.86 -15.42 -19.55
CA VAL A 127 -8.31 -16.79 -19.50
C VAL A 127 -6.90 -16.81 -20.09
N LEU A 128 -5.89 -17.08 -19.27
CA LEU A 128 -4.47 -16.99 -19.64
C LEU A 128 -3.74 -18.31 -19.42
N GLY A 129 -3.01 -18.79 -20.43
CA GLY A 129 -2.05 -19.86 -20.28
C GLY A 129 -0.83 -19.38 -19.51
N GLY A 130 -0.37 -20.20 -18.57
CA GLY A 130 0.78 -19.91 -17.71
C GLY A 130 1.65 -21.14 -17.46
N GLY A 131 2.51 -21.07 -16.46
CA GLY A 131 3.35 -22.20 -16.06
C GLY A 131 2.59 -23.28 -15.26
N LYS A 132 3.32 -24.30 -14.86
CA LYS A 132 2.81 -25.45 -14.08
C LYS A 132 2.34 -25.05 -12.67
N TYR A 133 2.96 -24.03 -12.07
CA TYR A 133 2.69 -23.58 -10.71
C TYR A 133 2.09 -22.19 -10.69
N HIS A 134 1.12 -21.99 -9.82
CA HIS A 134 0.42 -20.72 -9.66
C HIS A 134 0.49 -20.23 -8.21
N ASN A 135 -0.07 -19.04 -7.94
CA ASN A 135 -0.13 -18.43 -6.62
C ASN A 135 1.23 -18.12 -6.00
N HIS A 136 2.07 -17.36 -6.71
CA HIS A 136 3.42 -16.95 -6.27
C HIS A 136 3.44 -16.23 -4.91
N LYS A 137 2.28 -15.77 -4.40
CA LYS A 137 2.16 -15.24 -3.03
C LYS A 137 2.62 -16.25 -1.97
N ASP A 138 2.50 -17.56 -2.26
CA ASP A 138 2.90 -18.61 -1.32
C ASP A 138 4.42 -18.63 -1.08
N LEU A 139 5.23 -18.08 -2.02
CA LEU A 139 6.68 -17.91 -1.84
C LEU A 139 7.06 -17.03 -0.65
N MET A 140 6.15 -16.16 -0.18
CA MET A 140 6.36 -15.42 1.07
C MET A 140 6.51 -16.32 2.31
N ARG A 141 6.08 -17.57 2.21
CA ARG A 141 6.16 -18.60 3.26
C ARG A 141 7.12 -19.73 2.89
N PHE A 142 8.06 -19.45 1.96
CA PHE A 142 9.05 -20.43 1.57
C PHE A 142 9.89 -20.83 2.77
N PRO A 143 10.07 -22.15 3.07
CA PRO A 143 10.85 -22.61 4.22
C PRO A 143 12.32 -22.22 4.08
N ASP A 144 12.92 -21.73 5.14
CA ASP A 144 14.34 -21.37 5.14
C ASP A 144 15.31 -22.55 5.30
N CYS A 145 14.79 -23.70 5.74
CA CYS A 145 15.58 -24.90 5.96
C CYS A 145 16.84 -24.70 6.82
N GLY A 146 16.84 -23.67 7.71
CA GLY A 146 18.01 -23.32 8.52
C GLY A 146 19.06 -22.45 7.80
N ARG A 147 18.83 -22.10 6.54
CA ARG A 147 19.72 -21.28 5.70
C ARG A 147 19.53 -19.78 5.97
N LYS A 148 20.08 -19.32 7.10
CA LYS A 148 20.02 -17.89 7.46
C LYS A 148 20.73 -16.98 6.45
N ASP A 149 21.72 -17.50 5.73
CA ASP A 149 22.45 -16.82 4.66
C ASP A 149 21.57 -16.47 3.43
N LEU A 150 20.42 -17.13 3.27
CA LEU A 150 19.44 -16.84 2.21
C LEU A 150 18.37 -15.82 2.62
N LYS A 151 18.47 -15.26 3.81
CA LYS A 151 17.58 -14.22 4.31
C LYS A 151 18.29 -12.89 4.43
N TYR A 152 17.56 -11.81 4.25
CA TYR A 152 18.09 -10.50 4.62
C TYR A 152 18.42 -10.46 6.12
N PRO A 153 19.55 -9.84 6.52
CA PRO A 153 19.83 -9.58 7.94
C PRO A 153 18.69 -8.75 8.55
N GLU A 154 18.31 -9.04 9.78
CA GLU A 154 17.30 -8.23 10.46
C GLU A 154 17.85 -6.84 10.76
N TRP A 155 17.08 -5.81 10.46
CA TRP A 155 17.37 -4.43 10.82
C TRP A 155 16.45 -3.99 11.96
N THR A 156 17.05 -3.47 13.01
CA THR A 156 16.29 -2.88 14.12
C THR A 156 15.88 -1.46 13.74
N PRO A 157 14.57 -1.13 13.78
CA PRO A 157 14.13 0.23 13.54
C PRO A 157 14.77 1.21 14.51
N VAL A 158 15.27 2.34 14.00
CA VAL A 158 15.92 3.38 14.79
C VAL A 158 14.85 4.16 15.57
N LEU A 159 15.01 4.27 16.88
CA LEU A 159 14.26 5.23 17.67
C LEU A 159 15.02 6.56 17.64
N LYS A 160 14.43 7.58 17.01
CA LYS A 160 15.08 8.89 16.91
C LYS A 160 15.31 9.47 18.30
N ASN A 161 16.55 9.87 18.62
CA ASN A 161 16.92 10.41 19.94
C ASN A 161 16.06 11.62 20.34
N GLU A 162 15.76 12.51 19.38
CA GLU A 162 14.85 13.63 19.59
C GLU A 162 13.43 13.24 20.01
N LEU A 163 13.01 11.99 19.74
CA LEU A 163 11.70 11.44 20.10
C LEU A 163 11.76 10.46 21.28
N SER A 164 12.95 10.17 21.82
CA SER A 164 13.18 9.18 22.90
C SER A 164 13.28 9.79 24.30
N GLY A 165 13.48 11.10 24.41
CA GLY A 165 13.70 11.81 25.68
C GLY A 165 12.48 11.88 26.60
N ASN A 166 12.69 12.55 27.76
CA ASN A 166 11.65 12.73 28.79
C ASN A 166 10.63 13.83 28.48
N VAL A 167 10.81 14.57 27.39
CA VAL A 167 9.84 15.57 26.93
C VAL A 167 8.68 14.89 26.26
N GLY A 168 7.45 15.34 26.55
CA GLY A 168 6.24 14.78 25.95
C GLY A 168 6.22 14.96 24.43
N MET A 169 5.72 13.95 23.72
CA MET A 169 5.63 13.94 22.26
C MET A 169 4.78 15.11 21.72
N LEU A 170 3.68 15.42 22.40
CA LEU A 170 2.78 16.51 22.00
C LEU A 170 3.48 17.87 22.09
N GLU A 171 4.30 18.07 23.11
CA GLU A 171 5.09 19.28 23.29
C GLU A 171 6.21 19.39 22.24
N LEU A 172 6.91 18.29 21.94
CA LEU A 172 7.93 18.26 20.89
C LEU A 172 7.37 18.66 19.52
N ILE A 173 6.16 18.17 19.17
CA ILE A 173 5.50 18.49 17.91
C ILE A 173 5.03 19.95 17.88
N ARG A 174 4.63 20.52 19.00
CA ARG A 174 4.25 21.93 19.10
C ARG A 174 5.41 22.89 18.87
N ARG A 175 6.62 22.49 19.28
CA ARG A 175 7.83 23.29 19.12
C ARG A 175 8.34 23.30 17.68
N LYS A 176 8.24 22.13 17.00
CA LYS A 176 8.74 21.93 15.64
C LYS A 176 8.06 20.71 15.02
N ASP A 177 7.82 20.75 13.71
CA ASP A 177 7.36 19.59 12.95
C ASP A 177 8.31 18.40 13.13
N ARG A 178 7.76 17.19 13.24
CA ARG A 178 8.50 15.95 13.42
C ARG A 178 8.10 14.96 12.33
N PHE A 179 8.97 13.98 12.10
CA PHE A 179 8.69 12.91 11.15
C PHE A 179 9.26 11.57 11.59
N ILE A 180 8.66 10.52 11.07
CA ILE A 180 9.25 9.20 11.03
C ILE A 180 9.15 8.63 9.62
N HIS A 181 10.17 7.87 9.20
CA HIS A 181 10.21 7.11 7.95
C HIS A 181 10.32 5.62 8.30
N VAL A 182 9.18 4.93 8.35
CA VAL A 182 9.14 3.49 8.62
C VAL A 182 9.53 2.70 7.36
N PRO A 183 10.12 1.50 7.48
CA PRO A 183 10.50 0.76 8.69
C PRO A 183 11.86 1.15 9.26
N TYR A 184 12.54 2.15 8.72
CA TYR A 184 13.84 2.61 9.20
C TYR A 184 13.72 3.20 10.61
N HIS A 185 12.71 4.03 10.86
CA HIS A 185 12.37 4.54 12.18
C HIS A 185 11.29 3.69 12.85
N SER A 186 11.31 3.66 14.19
CA SER A 186 10.32 2.94 14.97
C SER A 186 8.92 3.58 14.87
N PHE A 187 7.93 2.77 14.56
CA PHE A 187 6.51 3.15 14.58
C PHE A 187 5.99 3.40 16.01
N ASP A 188 6.73 2.93 17.04
CA ASP A 188 6.35 3.17 18.43
C ASP A 188 6.31 4.66 18.79
N SER A 189 7.01 5.54 18.06
CA SER A 189 6.87 6.99 18.20
C SER A 189 5.44 7.48 18.00
N TYR A 190 4.73 6.96 16.99
CA TYR A 190 3.30 7.28 16.78
C TYR A 190 2.41 6.70 17.88
N ILE A 191 2.71 5.48 18.33
CA ILE A 191 1.96 4.86 19.44
C ILE A 191 2.10 5.69 20.71
N ARG A 192 3.30 6.20 21.03
CA ARG A 192 3.55 7.09 22.15
C ARG A 192 2.74 8.38 22.09
N ILE A 193 2.58 8.98 20.90
CA ILE A 193 1.70 10.15 20.72
C ILE A 193 0.28 9.83 21.18
N LEU A 194 -0.29 8.72 20.74
CA LEU A 194 -1.64 8.32 21.12
C LEU A 194 -1.76 7.96 22.61
N GLN A 195 -0.75 7.31 23.17
CA GLN A 195 -0.70 6.99 24.60
C GLN A 195 -0.61 8.26 25.47
N GLU A 196 0.22 9.23 25.09
CA GLU A 196 0.30 10.52 25.76
C GLU A 196 -1.03 11.28 25.60
N ALA A 197 -1.60 11.32 24.41
CA ALA A 197 -2.89 11.96 24.16
C ALA A 197 -4.01 11.34 25.00
N ALA A 198 -3.95 10.05 25.29
CA ALA A 198 -4.94 9.36 26.12
C ALA A 198 -4.97 9.85 27.58
N ILE A 199 -3.82 10.23 28.13
CA ILE A 199 -3.68 10.62 29.54
C ILE A 199 -3.53 12.13 29.75
N ASN A 200 -3.10 12.87 28.72
CA ASN A 200 -2.86 14.30 28.84
C ASN A 200 -4.17 15.08 29.06
N LYS A 201 -4.24 15.84 30.15
CA LYS A 201 -5.45 16.59 30.55
C LYS A 201 -5.84 17.70 29.56
N GLU A 202 -4.87 18.22 28.80
CA GLU A 202 -5.11 19.25 27.80
C GLU A 202 -5.70 18.73 26.49
N VAL A 203 -5.66 17.42 26.26
CA VAL A 203 -6.29 16.82 25.08
C VAL A 203 -7.80 16.79 25.28
N LYS A 204 -8.53 17.38 24.32
CA LYS A 204 -10.01 17.43 24.29
C LYS A 204 -10.60 16.26 23.50
N SER A 205 -10.05 16.03 22.31
CA SER A 205 -10.56 14.98 21.41
C SER A 205 -9.48 14.40 20.50
N ILE A 206 -9.71 13.17 20.04
CA ILE A 206 -8.87 12.50 19.04
C ILE A 206 -9.78 12.03 17.91
N LYS A 207 -9.46 12.42 16.66
CA LYS A 207 -10.09 11.89 15.45
C LYS A 207 -9.03 11.17 14.62
N THR A 208 -9.33 9.98 14.09
CA THR A 208 -8.37 9.25 13.24
C THR A 208 -9.08 8.42 12.17
N THR A 209 -8.41 8.22 11.04
CA THR A 209 -8.84 7.30 9.99
C THR A 209 -8.07 5.98 10.09
N LEU A 210 -8.75 4.85 10.04
CA LEU A 210 -8.15 3.52 10.11
C LEU A 210 -8.63 2.69 8.90
N TYR A 211 -7.71 2.21 8.10
CA TYR A 211 -8.02 1.41 6.91
C TYR A 211 -7.82 -0.09 7.16
N ARG A 212 -6.72 -0.46 7.79
CA ARG A 212 -6.36 -1.83 8.19
C ARG A 212 -5.92 -1.83 9.64
N LEU A 213 -6.33 -2.84 10.39
CA LEU A 213 -6.01 -2.99 11.81
C LEU A 213 -5.25 -4.28 12.05
N ALA A 214 -4.18 -4.21 12.83
CA ALA A 214 -3.46 -5.38 13.30
C ALA A 214 -4.35 -6.22 14.22
N LYS A 215 -4.15 -7.54 14.24
CA LYS A 215 -4.92 -8.45 15.10
C LYS A 215 -4.83 -8.07 16.59
N ASP A 216 -3.65 -7.57 17.01
CA ASP A 216 -3.40 -7.03 18.36
C ASP A 216 -2.90 -5.58 18.27
N SER A 217 -3.77 -4.67 17.81
CA SER A 217 -3.40 -3.28 17.52
C SER A 217 -3.16 -2.46 18.77
N LYS A 218 -1.92 -1.98 18.97
CA LYS A 218 -1.55 -1.00 20.00
C LYS A 218 -2.21 0.35 19.74
N VAL A 219 -2.42 0.72 18.47
CA VAL A 219 -3.12 1.94 18.07
C VAL A 219 -4.54 1.93 18.61
N VAL A 220 -5.31 0.86 18.38
CA VAL A 220 -6.69 0.75 18.88
C VAL A 220 -6.73 0.70 20.40
N LYS A 221 -5.79 -0.01 21.04
CA LYS A 221 -5.70 -0.03 22.51
C LYS A 221 -5.48 1.37 23.09
N ALA A 222 -4.63 2.19 22.48
CA ALA A 222 -4.39 3.57 22.93
C ALA A 222 -5.65 4.44 22.76
N LEU A 223 -6.40 4.29 21.65
CA LEU A 223 -7.68 4.99 21.44
C LEU A 223 -8.76 4.58 22.44
N ILE A 224 -8.86 3.30 22.76
CA ILE A 224 -9.78 2.80 23.82
C ILE A 224 -9.40 3.39 25.17
N ASN A 225 -8.12 3.45 25.51
CA ASN A 225 -7.66 4.08 26.75
C ASN A 225 -8.00 5.58 26.78
N ALA A 226 -7.85 6.28 25.64
CA ALA A 226 -8.24 7.68 25.54
C ALA A 226 -9.74 7.89 25.83
N ALA A 227 -10.61 7.07 25.25
CA ALA A 227 -12.05 7.13 25.50
C ALA A 227 -12.40 6.86 26.98
N ARG A 228 -11.78 5.82 27.56
CA ARG A 228 -11.94 5.50 29.00
C ARG A 228 -11.46 6.61 29.93
N ASN A 229 -10.47 7.39 29.50
CA ASN A 229 -9.98 8.59 30.21
C ASN A 229 -10.80 9.86 29.89
N GLY A 230 -12.01 9.72 29.34
CA GLY A 230 -12.96 10.81 29.11
C GLY A 230 -12.65 11.67 27.88
N LYS A 231 -11.76 11.25 26.97
CA LYS A 231 -11.54 11.96 25.70
C LYS A 231 -12.65 11.66 24.70
N LYS A 232 -13.04 12.65 23.90
CA LYS A 232 -13.95 12.40 22.76
C LYS A 232 -13.14 11.76 21.64
N VAL A 233 -13.36 10.47 21.38
CA VAL A 233 -12.64 9.75 20.33
C VAL A 233 -13.59 9.44 19.18
N THR A 234 -13.19 9.81 17.96
CA THR A 234 -13.90 9.47 16.71
C THR A 234 -12.95 8.71 15.79
N VAL A 235 -13.39 7.56 15.33
CA VAL A 235 -12.61 6.72 14.41
C VAL A 235 -13.40 6.50 13.14
N VAL A 236 -12.81 6.84 12.00
CA VAL A 236 -13.37 6.52 10.69
C VAL A 236 -12.72 5.21 10.23
N ILE A 237 -13.52 4.17 10.01
CA ILE A 237 -13.05 2.86 9.58
C ILE A 237 -13.54 2.57 8.16
N GLU A 238 -12.62 2.13 7.30
CA GLU A 238 -12.97 1.55 6.00
C GLU A 238 -13.24 0.04 6.17
N LEU A 239 -14.51 -0.33 6.26
CA LEU A 239 -14.91 -1.73 6.44
C LEU A 239 -14.64 -2.59 5.21
N LEU A 240 -14.56 -1.98 4.01
CA LEU A 240 -14.30 -2.66 2.74
C LEU A 240 -12.80 -2.83 2.46
N ALA A 241 -11.95 -2.77 3.50
CA ALA A 241 -10.53 -3.08 3.36
C ALA A 241 -10.36 -4.56 3.02
N ARG A 242 -9.99 -4.86 1.77
CA ARG A 242 -9.86 -6.24 1.26
C ARG A 242 -8.99 -7.10 2.17
N PHE A 243 -9.51 -8.26 2.57
CA PHE A 243 -8.88 -9.30 3.41
C PHE A 243 -8.82 -9.00 4.92
N ASP A 244 -9.18 -7.80 5.38
CA ASP A 244 -9.14 -7.41 6.80
C ASP A 244 -10.53 -7.13 7.39
N GLU A 245 -11.59 -7.43 6.65
CA GLU A 245 -12.97 -7.09 6.99
C GLU A 245 -13.39 -7.67 8.35
N ALA A 246 -13.05 -8.95 8.61
CA ALA A 246 -13.41 -9.61 9.87
C ALA A 246 -12.71 -8.96 11.08
N SER A 247 -11.43 -8.60 10.93
CA SER A 247 -10.66 -7.91 11.97
C SER A 247 -11.22 -6.50 12.22
N ASN A 248 -11.55 -5.77 11.15
CA ASN A 248 -12.12 -4.43 11.26
C ASN A 248 -13.49 -4.44 11.93
N ILE A 249 -14.34 -5.45 11.67
CA ILE A 249 -15.64 -5.61 12.35
C ILE A 249 -15.47 -5.87 13.85
N ASP A 250 -14.57 -6.80 14.23
CA ASP A 250 -14.33 -7.12 15.64
C ASP A 250 -13.82 -5.92 16.44
N TRP A 251 -12.81 -5.20 15.88
CA TRP A 251 -12.31 -3.99 16.50
C TRP A 251 -13.34 -2.86 16.57
N SER A 252 -14.21 -2.73 15.55
CA SER A 252 -15.29 -1.73 15.56
C SER A 252 -16.22 -1.92 16.74
N LYS A 253 -16.63 -3.16 17.03
CA LYS A 253 -17.45 -3.47 18.20
C LYS A 253 -16.74 -3.09 19.50
N LYS A 254 -15.49 -3.53 19.69
CA LYS A 254 -14.71 -3.22 20.90
C LYS A 254 -14.54 -1.72 21.12
N MET A 255 -14.38 -0.95 20.05
CA MET A 255 -14.29 0.51 20.13
C MET A 255 -15.63 1.14 20.50
N GLN A 256 -16.73 0.69 19.91
CA GLN A 256 -18.08 1.17 20.27
C GLN A 256 -18.44 0.86 21.73
N ASP A 257 -18.12 -0.35 22.20
CA ASP A 257 -18.31 -0.77 23.60
C ASP A 257 -17.48 0.09 24.58
N ALA A 258 -16.36 0.65 24.13
CA ALA A 258 -15.54 1.59 24.90
C ALA A 258 -15.99 3.06 24.80
N GLY A 259 -17.13 3.35 24.13
CA GLY A 259 -17.66 4.71 23.98
C GLY A 259 -17.02 5.52 22.83
N ILE A 260 -16.28 4.88 21.92
CA ILE A 260 -15.72 5.54 20.75
C ILE A 260 -16.80 5.69 19.67
N ARG A 261 -16.89 6.88 19.10
CA ARG A 261 -17.74 7.11 17.93
C ARG A 261 -17.05 6.52 16.69
N VAL A 262 -17.61 5.44 16.16
CA VAL A 262 -17.11 4.78 14.95
C VAL A 262 -17.96 5.20 13.74
N ILE A 263 -17.31 5.73 12.70
CA ILE A 263 -17.91 6.11 11.43
C ILE A 263 -17.45 5.11 10.37
N PHE A 264 -18.39 4.51 9.65
CA PHE A 264 -18.11 3.50 8.63
C PHE A 264 -18.11 4.13 7.25
N GLY A 265 -16.93 4.64 6.85
CA GLY A 265 -16.73 5.20 5.52
C GLY A 265 -17.56 6.45 5.21
N VAL A 266 -17.65 6.76 3.93
CA VAL A 266 -18.48 7.80 3.33
C VAL A 266 -19.27 7.13 2.21
N GLU A 267 -20.56 7.40 2.11
CA GLU A 267 -21.38 6.84 1.04
C GLU A 267 -20.85 7.24 -0.33
N GLY A 268 -20.64 6.25 -1.20
CA GLY A 268 -20.09 6.45 -2.55
C GLY A 268 -18.57 6.72 -2.61
N LEU A 269 -17.88 6.92 -1.49
CA LEU A 269 -16.44 7.20 -1.44
C LEU A 269 -15.72 6.26 -0.48
N LYS A 270 -14.57 5.74 -0.87
CA LYS A 270 -13.68 5.00 0.05
C LYS A 270 -12.76 5.95 0.80
N VAL A 271 -12.72 5.86 2.13
CA VAL A 271 -11.78 6.64 2.93
C VAL A 271 -10.42 5.96 2.94
N HIS A 272 -9.46 6.55 2.24
CA HIS A 272 -8.10 6.02 2.12
C HIS A 272 -7.02 6.96 2.69
N SER A 273 -7.39 8.14 3.17
CA SER A 273 -6.49 9.02 3.91
C SER A 273 -5.99 8.38 5.21
N LYS A 274 -4.79 8.72 5.63
CA LYS A 274 -4.16 8.26 6.87
C LYS A 274 -3.81 9.49 7.69
N ILE A 275 -4.79 9.95 8.45
CA ILE A 275 -4.71 11.16 9.25
C ILE A 275 -5.19 10.95 10.67
N THR A 276 -4.52 11.60 11.62
CA THR A 276 -4.94 11.71 13.01
C THR A 276 -4.95 13.19 13.38
N TYR A 277 -6.02 13.62 14.05
CA TYR A 277 -6.19 14.96 14.57
C TYR A 277 -6.41 14.91 16.08
N ILE A 278 -5.59 15.63 16.82
CA ILE A 278 -5.65 15.73 18.28
C ILE A 278 -5.99 17.19 18.61
N SER A 279 -7.22 17.41 19.07
CA SER A 279 -7.66 18.75 19.49
C SER A 279 -7.29 19.00 20.95
N MET A 280 -6.74 20.17 21.20
CA MET A 280 -6.29 20.62 22.50
C MET A 280 -7.31 21.57 23.13
N LYS A 281 -7.35 21.64 24.46
CA LYS A 281 -8.13 22.67 25.19
C LYS A 281 -7.46 24.02 25.06
N THR A 282 -6.13 24.03 25.13
CA THR A 282 -5.29 25.24 25.05
C THR A 282 -4.12 24.99 24.10
N GLY A 283 -3.69 26.03 23.40
CA GLY A 283 -2.56 25.97 22.47
C GLY A 283 -2.92 25.34 21.12
N ALA A 284 -1.89 24.95 20.37
CA ALA A 284 -2.07 24.44 19.01
C ALA A 284 -2.52 22.97 18.99
N ASP A 285 -3.47 22.67 18.12
CA ASP A 285 -3.88 21.29 17.78
C ASP A 285 -2.74 20.57 17.03
N ILE A 286 -2.79 19.26 17.02
CA ILE A 286 -1.77 18.41 16.41
C ILE A 286 -2.39 17.54 15.33
N ALA A 287 -1.68 17.39 14.21
CA ALA A 287 -2.01 16.45 13.16
C ALA A 287 -0.85 15.48 12.87
N CYS A 288 -1.20 14.20 12.66
CA CYS A 288 -0.30 13.22 12.05
C CYS A 288 -0.85 12.86 10.68
N ILE A 289 -0.03 12.99 9.64
CA ILE A 289 -0.40 12.71 8.25
C ILE A 289 0.59 11.69 7.70
N SER A 290 0.10 10.53 7.28
CA SER A 290 0.95 9.42 6.84
C SER A 290 0.68 9.04 5.39
N THR A 291 1.71 8.59 4.70
CA THR A 291 1.58 7.94 3.39
C THR A 291 1.04 6.52 3.51
N GLY A 292 1.28 5.84 4.63
CA GLY A 292 0.88 4.47 4.92
C GLY A 292 -0.10 4.32 6.06
N ASN A 293 -0.69 3.13 6.17
CA ASN A 293 -1.68 2.81 7.19
C ASN A 293 -1.08 2.87 8.61
N PHE A 294 -1.89 3.29 9.58
CA PHE A 294 -1.56 3.20 11.00
C PHE A 294 -1.66 1.76 11.50
N HIS A 295 -0.75 0.92 11.01
CA HIS A 295 -0.76 -0.52 11.21
C HIS A 295 0.66 -1.03 11.48
N GLU A 296 0.88 -1.62 12.63
CA GLU A 296 2.19 -2.04 13.16
C GLU A 296 2.91 -3.04 12.23
N GLY A 297 2.17 -3.98 11.63
CA GLY A 297 2.71 -4.96 10.70
C GLY A 297 3.15 -4.33 9.37
N ASN A 298 2.36 -3.40 8.83
CA ASN A 298 2.72 -2.70 7.59
C ASN A 298 3.96 -1.82 7.81
N ALA A 299 4.06 -1.17 8.96
CA ALA A 299 5.18 -0.32 9.32
C ALA A 299 6.54 -1.06 9.43
N ARG A 300 6.53 -2.39 9.45
CA ARG A 300 7.75 -3.23 9.42
C ARG A 300 8.17 -3.66 8.02
N MET A 301 7.28 -3.52 7.03
CA MET A 301 7.50 -4.06 5.68
C MET A 301 7.38 -3.03 4.56
N TYR A 302 6.68 -1.92 4.81
CA TYR A 302 6.41 -0.87 3.82
C TYR A 302 7.18 0.39 4.16
N THR A 303 7.83 1.00 3.16
CA THR A 303 8.43 2.31 3.36
C THR A 303 7.35 3.37 3.33
N ASP A 304 7.08 3.96 4.48
CA ASP A 304 6.09 5.02 4.62
C ASP A 304 6.61 6.20 5.44
N TYR A 305 6.15 7.38 5.09
CA TYR A 305 6.54 8.63 5.73
C TYR A 305 5.36 9.19 6.53
N MET A 306 5.62 9.65 7.75
CA MET A 306 4.61 10.30 8.59
C MET A 306 5.12 11.64 9.05
N LEU A 307 4.37 12.69 8.71
CA LEU A 307 4.53 14.05 9.22
C LEU A 307 3.68 14.22 10.48
N MET A 308 4.25 14.82 11.50
CA MET A 308 3.61 15.21 12.74
C MET A 308 3.79 16.72 12.91
N THR A 309 2.71 17.47 12.90
CA THR A 309 2.73 18.94 12.85
C THR A 309 1.71 19.58 13.76
N ALA A 310 2.03 20.77 14.25
CA ALA A 310 1.12 21.68 14.94
C ALA A 310 0.86 22.97 14.13
N ALA A 311 1.25 23.00 12.85
CA ALA A 311 1.01 24.14 11.97
C ALA A 311 -0.49 24.40 11.83
N LYS A 312 -0.96 25.56 12.28
CA LYS A 312 -2.38 25.93 12.42
C LYS A 312 -3.19 25.74 11.14
N ASN A 313 -2.63 26.10 9.99
CA ASN A 313 -3.34 25.98 8.71
C ASN A 313 -3.51 24.51 8.30
N VAL A 314 -2.49 23.68 8.53
CA VAL A 314 -2.53 22.23 8.23
C VAL A 314 -3.48 21.51 9.18
N THR A 315 -3.38 21.75 10.49
CA THR A 315 -4.26 21.11 11.49
C THR A 315 -5.72 21.49 11.30
N ARG A 316 -6.00 22.76 10.92
CA ARG A 316 -7.33 23.22 10.54
C ARG A 316 -7.87 22.41 9.36
N ASP A 317 -7.10 22.29 8.29
CA ASP A 317 -7.54 21.56 7.10
C ASP A 317 -7.74 20.07 7.40
N VAL A 318 -6.89 19.45 8.26
CA VAL A 318 -7.10 18.07 8.72
C VAL A 318 -8.41 17.93 9.49
N SER A 319 -8.76 18.90 10.36
CA SER A 319 -10.08 18.92 11.02
C SER A 319 -11.22 18.99 10.02
N LEU A 320 -11.09 19.83 8.99
CA LEU A 320 -12.08 19.97 7.91
C LEU A 320 -12.24 18.69 7.07
N VAL A 321 -11.19 17.87 6.93
CA VAL A 321 -11.34 16.54 6.28
C VAL A 321 -12.27 15.65 7.07
N PHE A 322 -12.21 15.65 8.40
CA PHE A 322 -13.16 14.90 9.23
C PHE A 322 -14.58 15.46 9.12
N ASP A 323 -14.73 16.79 9.05
CA ASP A 323 -16.05 17.40 8.84
C ASP A 323 -16.62 17.05 7.45
N PHE A 324 -15.78 16.99 6.41
CA PHE A 324 -16.16 16.50 5.08
C PHE A 324 -16.58 15.02 5.11
N ILE A 325 -15.85 14.16 5.83
CA ILE A 325 -16.22 12.75 5.98
C ILE A 325 -17.58 12.60 6.68
N GLU A 326 -17.87 13.43 7.68
CA GLU A 326 -19.14 13.40 8.40
C GLU A 326 -20.29 14.01 7.59
N ARG A 327 -20.01 14.97 6.71
CA ARG A 327 -21.00 15.71 5.91
C ARG A 327 -20.49 15.94 4.48
N PRO A 328 -20.43 14.90 3.62
CA PRO A 328 -19.77 14.96 2.33
C PRO A 328 -20.42 15.90 1.31
N TYR A 329 -21.69 16.29 1.55
CA TYR A 329 -22.41 17.22 0.67
C TYR A 329 -22.22 18.70 1.06
N SER A 330 -21.54 18.98 2.17
CA SER A 330 -21.26 20.37 2.58
C SER A 330 -20.04 20.89 1.82
N PRO A 331 -20.10 22.10 1.25
CA PRO A 331 -18.95 22.66 0.55
C PRO A 331 -17.82 22.95 1.55
N VAL A 332 -16.67 22.32 1.33
CA VAL A 332 -15.46 22.52 2.14
C VAL A 332 -14.33 22.99 1.25
N ARG A 333 -13.63 24.06 1.67
CA ARG A 333 -12.46 24.60 0.98
C ARG A 333 -11.21 24.38 1.81
N PHE A 334 -10.28 23.62 1.26
CA PHE A 334 -8.96 23.36 1.85
C PHE A 334 -7.93 24.36 1.33
N LYS A 335 -7.22 25.04 2.24
CA LYS A 335 -6.20 26.04 1.90
C LYS A 335 -4.86 25.38 1.61
N GLU A 336 -4.41 24.50 2.49
CA GLU A 336 -3.09 23.86 2.46
C GLU A 336 -3.16 22.45 1.85
N LEU A 337 -4.09 21.63 2.32
CA LEU A 337 -4.20 20.25 1.87
C LEU A 337 -4.72 20.13 0.44
N LEU A 338 -4.19 19.16 -0.28
CA LEU A 338 -4.78 18.65 -1.51
C LEU A 338 -5.66 17.46 -1.13
N VAL A 339 -6.96 17.61 -1.28
CA VAL A 339 -7.94 16.59 -0.86
C VAL A 339 -8.72 16.09 -2.08
N SER A 340 -8.83 14.78 -2.20
CA SER A 340 -9.66 14.11 -3.20
C SER A 340 -11.00 13.69 -2.54
N PRO A 341 -12.11 13.72 -3.32
CA PRO A 341 -12.25 14.04 -4.74
C PRO A 341 -12.38 15.55 -5.04
N ASN A 342 -12.11 16.42 -4.07
CA ASN A 342 -12.27 17.87 -4.25
C ASN A 342 -11.31 18.44 -5.31
N GLU A 343 -10.34 19.25 -4.91
CA GLU A 343 -9.46 20.00 -5.84
C GLU A 343 -8.08 19.38 -6.06
N MET A 344 -7.83 18.14 -5.64
CA MET A 344 -6.48 17.54 -5.68
C MET A 344 -5.91 17.51 -7.11
N LYS A 345 -6.67 16.99 -8.06
CA LYS A 345 -6.25 16.89 -9.48
C LYS A 345 -5.95 18.26 -10.08
N GLN A 346 -6.80 19.26 -9.81
CA GLN A 346 -6.63 20.63 -10.28
C GLN A 346 -5.41 21.30 -9.64
N LYS A 347 -5.18 21.09 -8.33
CA LYS A 347 -4.02 21.62 -7.63
C LYS A 347 -2.71 21.05 -8.16
N PHE A 348 -2.63 19.73 -8.41
CA PHE A 348 -1.47 19.13 -9.06
C PHE A 348 -1.26 19.64 -10.48
N SER A 349 -2.33 19.80 -11.26
CA SER A 349 -2.23 20.39 -12.61
C SER A 349 -1.67 21.82 -12.58
N ARG A 350 -2.05 22.63 -11.60
CA ARG A 350 -1.50 23.98 -11.41
C ARG A 350 -0.01 23.95 -11.05
N LEU A 351 0.42 23.02 -10.16
CA LEU A 351 1.84 22.86 -9.81
C LEU A 351 2.68 22.48 -11.04
N ILE A 352 2.20 21.55 -11.86
CA ILE A 352 2.89 21.17 -13.10
C ILE A 352 2.93 22.34 -14.09
N ASN A 353 1.84 23.07 -14.26
CA ASN A 353 1.81 24.24 -15.15
C ASN A 353 2.77 25.35 -14.68
N GLU A 354 2.97 25.49 -13.37
CA GLU A 354 3.94 26.44 -12.83
C GLU A 354 5.38 26.04 -13.17
N GLU A 355 5.71 24.75 -13.16
CA GLU A 355 7.02 24.27 -13.61
C GLU A 355 7.26 24.56 -15.11
N ILE A 356 6.22 24.44 -15.95
CA ILE A 356 6.29 24.83 -17.36
C ILE A 356 6.62 26.31 -17.51
N LYS A 357 5.91 27.20 -16.79
CA LYS A 357 6.16 28.64 -16.80
C LYS A 357 7.56 28.97 -16.29
N ASN A 358 8.00 28.34 -15.19
CA ASN A 358 9.33 28.55 -14.65
C ASN A 358 10.41 28.16 -15.66
N LYS A 359 10.23 27.02 -16.37
CA LYS A 359 11.14 26.58 -17.42
C LYS A 359 11.22 27.60 -18.57
N GLN A 360 10.07 28.08 -19.05
CA GLN A 360 10.00 29.11 -20.09
C GLN A 360 10.64 30.44 -19.67
N ALA A 361 10.59 30.76 -18.39
CA ALA A 361 11.21 31.93 -17.80
C ALA A 361 12.70 31.77 -17.44
N GLY A 362 13.32 30.63 -17.77
CA GLY A 362 14.73 30.31 -17.46
C GLY A 362 15.01 30.09 -15.97
N LYS A 363 13.98 29.88 -15.15
CA LYS A 363 14.10 29.58 -13.73
C LYS A 363 14.29 28.07 -13.47
N PRO A 364 14.78 27.68 -12.29
CA PRO A 364 14.80 26.26 -11.89
C PRO A 364 13.41 25.64 -12.05
N ALA A 365 13.34 24.53 -12.81
CA ALA A 365 12.10 23.83 -13.10
C ALA A 365 12.36 22.32 -13.23
N TYR A 366 11.82 21.54 -12.31
CA TYR A 366 11.85 20.09 -12.33
C TYR A 366 10.75 19.51 -11.46
N ILE A 367 10.45 18.23 -11.71
CA ILE A 367 9.45 17.46 -10.96
C ILE A 367 10.11 16.15 -10.53
N LEU A 368 10.15 15.90 -9.21
CA LEU A 368 10.59 14.62 -8.65
C LEU A 368 9.41 14.00 -7.90
N ILE A 369 9.03 12.77 -8.26
CA ILE A 369 7.90 12.09 -7.64
C ILE A 369 8.28 10.66 -7.26
N LYS A 370 7.97 10.29 -6.03
CA LYS A 370 7.91 8.90 -5.58
C LYS A 370 6.46 8.52 -5.37
N ILE A 371 5.98 7.49 -6.05
CA ILE A 371 4.56 7.11 -6.07
C ILE A 371 4.42 5.61 -6.40
N ASN A 372 3.28 4.99 -6.08
CA ASN A 372 3.11 3.59 -6.42
C ASN A 372 2.60 3.39 -7.86
N HIS A 373 1.62 4.21 -8.27
CA HIS A 373 0.96 4.05 -9.57
C HIS A 373 0.69 5.40 -10.24
N ILE A 374 0.88 5.45 -11.57
CA ILE A 374 0.52 6.60 -12.42
C ILE A 374 -0.30 6.07 -13.60
N THR A 375 -1.62 6.20 -13.54
CA THR A 375 -2.54 5.74 -14.60
C THR A 375 -3.68 6.72 -14.87
N ASP A 376 -3.72 7.88 -14.16
CA ASP A 376 -4.72 8.91 -14.43
C ASP A 376 -4.41 9.64 -15.75
N PRO A 377 -5.33 9.64 -16.74
CA PRO A 377 -5.06 10.21 -18.05
C PRO A 377 -4.72 11.71 -18.01
N VAL A 378 -5.31 12.46 -17.07
CA VAL A 378 -5.07 13.91 -16.94
C VAL A 378 -3.65 14.16 -16.43
N MET A 379 -3.22 13.41 -15.40
CA MET A 379 -1.87 13.53 -14.85
C MET A 379 -0.81 13.08 -15.84
N VAL A 380 -1.04 11.97 -16.56
CA VAL A 380 -0.14 11.48 -17.63
C VAL A 380 0.01 12.55 -18.72
N LYS A 381 -1.10 13.12 -19.20
CA LYS A 381 -1.07 14.19 -20.21
C LYS A 381 -0.29 15.42 -19.72
N LYS A 382 -0.48 15.82 -18.45
CA LYS A 382 0.23 16.96 -17.85
C LYS A 382 1.73 16.71 -17.74
N LEU A 383 2.18 15.50 -17.42
CA LEU A 383 3.61 15.18 -17.42
C LEU A 383 4.22 15.20 -18.83
N TYR A 384 3.50 14.71 -19.84
CA TYR A 384 3.95 14.82 -21.24
C TYR A 384 4.03 16.29 -21.68
N GLU A 385 3.02 17.10 -21.34
CA GLU A 385 3.03 18.54 -21.61
C GLU A 385 4.24 19.25 -20.96
N ALA A 386 4.55 18.94 -19.70
CA ALA A 386 5.71 19.48 -19.02
C ALA A 386 7.02 19.02 -19.67
N SER A 387 7.13 17.76 -20.07
CA SER A 387 8.29 17.22 -20.76
C SER A 387 8.52 17.86 -22.12
N SER A 388 7.48 18.06 -22.93
CA SER A 388 7.57 18.72 -24.23
C SER A 388 8.04 20.19 -24.13
N HIS A 389 7.87 20.83 -22.96
CA HIS A 389 8.42 22.15 -22.65
C HIS A 389 9.81 22.09 -21.98
N GLY A 390 10.45 20.90 -21.91
CA GLY A 390 11.79 20.72 -21.39
C GLY A 390 11.92 20.71 -19.87
N VAL A 391 10.82 20.51 -19.12
CA VAL A 391 10.87 20.31 -17.67
C VAL A 391 11.45 18.93 -17.38
N ARG A 392 12.50 18.83 -16.56
CA ARG A 392 13.06 17.55 -16.11
C ARG A 392 12.10 16.84 -15.16
N ILE A 393 11.80 15.57 -15.43
CA ILE A 393 10.87 14.77 -14.66
C ILE A 393 11.52 13.43 -14.30
N ASP A 394 11.80 13.24 -13.02
CA ASP A 394 12.37 11.98 -12.50
C ASP A 394 11.36 11.33 -11.55
N LEU A 395 11.01 10.08 -11.83
CA LEU A 395 9.95 9.37 -11.14
C LEU A 395 10.46 8.06 -10.53
N LEU A 396 9.97 7.75 -9.34
CA LEU A 396 10.10 6.44 -8.70
C LEU A 396 8.71 5.79 -8.69
N VAL A 397 8.49 4.79 -9.55
CA VAL A 397 7.19 4.12 -9.70
C VAL A 397 7.36 2.60 -9.61
N ARG A 398 6.80 1.98 -8.58
CA ARG A 398 6.94 0.52 -8.36
C ARG A 398 5.83 -0.35 -8.95
N GLY A 399 4.76 0.25 -9.42
CA GLY A 399 3.57 -0.47 -9.89
C GLY A 399 3.12 -0.04 -11.27
N ASN A 400 1.82 0.02 -11.52
CA ASN A 400 1.29 0.36 -12.83
C ASN A 400 1.68 1.78 -13.24
N CYS A 401 2.28 1.90 -14.40
CA CYS A 401 2.65 3.18 -15.00
C CYS A 401 2.17 3.21 -16.46
N SER A 402 1.38 4.23 -16.80
CA SER A 402 0.89 4.44 -18.18
C SER A 402 1.77 5.43 -18.97
N LEU A 403 2.88 5.89 -18.37
CA LEU A 403 3.86 6.72 -19.08
C LEU A 403 4.80 5.83 -19.90
N ILE A 404 5.06 6.28 -21.13
CA ILE A 404 6.10 5.74 -22.00
C ILE A 404 7.18 6.79 -22.08
N THR A 405 8.42 6.41 -21.76
CA THR A 405 9.57 7.32 -21.75
C THR A 405 10.35 7.26 -23.07
N GLY A 406 11.13 8.30 -23.36
CA GLY A 406 12.03 8.33 -24.54
C GLY A 406 11.32 8.51 -25.89
N VAL A 407 10.09 8.99 -25.90
CA VAL A 407 9.39 9.35 -27.15
C VAL A 407 9.81 10.76 -27.56
N PRO A 408 10.49 10.93 -28.74
CA PRO A 408 11.01 12.21 -29.18
C PRO A 408 9.95 13.33 -29.21
N GLY A 409 10.28 14.48 -28.64
CA GLY A 409 9.39 15.65 -28.55
C GLY A 409 8.24 15.52 -27.55
N VAL A 410 8.06 14.36 -26.89
CA VAL A 410 6.95 14.10 -25.98
C VAL A 410 7.43 13.76 -24.57
N SER A 411 8.36 12.83 -24.43
CA SER A 411 8.81 12.33 -23.13
C SER A 411 10.33 12.24 -23.00
N ASP A 412 11.07 13.07 -23.72
CA ASP A 412 12.55 13.10 -23.73
C ASP A 412 13.14 13.38 -22.35
N THR A 413 12.45 14.15 -21.52
CA THR A 413 12.93 14.56 -20.20
C THR A 413 12.34 13.74 -19.06
N ILE A 414 11.57 12.68 -19.36
CA ILE A 414 10.98 11.80 -18.35
C ILE A 414 11.85 10.58 -18.14
N ARG A 415 12.26 10.34 -16.90
CA ARG A 415 12.97 9.13 -16.50
C ARG A 415 12.21 8.46 -15.36
N ILE A 416 12.07 7.14 -15.41
CA ILE A 416 11.31 6.39 -14.40
C ILE A 416 12.13 5.18 -13.93
N ASN A 417 12.41 5.16 -12.62
CA ASN A 417 13.03 4.02 -11.94
C ASN A 417 11.98 3.28 -11.09
N GLY A 418 11.95 1.96 -11.19
CA GLY A 418 11.12 1.08 -10.35
C GLY A 418 11.99 0.24 -9.43
N ILE A 419 11.75 0.31 -8.13
CA ILE A 419 12.53 -0.41 -7.13
C ILE A 419 11.69 -1.50 -6.49
N ILE A 420 12.21 -2.74 -6.49
CA ILE A 420 11.68 -3.88 -5.74
C ILE A 420 12.83 -4.42 -4.91
N ASP A 421 12.73 -4.26 -3.59
CA ASP A 421 13.79 -4.64 -2.68
C ASP A 421 13.19 -5.25 -1.39
N ARG A 422 13.98 -5.30 -0.34
CA ARG A 422 13.67 -5.80 1.00
C ARG A 422 12.33 -5.30 1.54
N TYR A 423 12.09 -3.99 1.43
CA TYR A 423 10.86 -3.33 1.81
C TYR A 423 10.04 -2.95 0.59
N LEU A 424 8.72 -2.99 0.72
CA LEU A 424 7.83 -2.49 -0.31
C LEU A 424 7.90 -0.96 -0.35
N GLU A 425 8.34 -0.41 -1.46
CA GLU A 425 8.31 1.04 -1.70
C GLU A 425 6.84 1.50 -1.74
N HIS A 426 6.44 2.33 -0.78
CA HIS A 426 5.03 2.66 -0.60
C HIS A 426 4.74 4.15 -0.34
N SER A 427 5.71 4.92 0.13
CA SER A 427 5.53 6.36 0.35
C SER A 427 5.20 7.11 -0.95
N ARG A 428 4.41 8.17 -0.83
CA ARG A 428 4.14 9.12 -1.91
C ARG A 428 4.72 10.45 -1.51
N ILE A 429 5.68 10.91 -2.32
CA ILE A 429 6.42 12.17 -2.13
C ILE A 429 6.39 12.91 -3.45
N PHE A 430 6.04 14.20 -3.41
CA PHE A 430 5.97 15.05 -4.57
C PHE A 430 6.84 16.28 -4.33
N ILE A 431 7.76 16.57 -5.24
CA ILE A 431 8.70 17.70 -5.18
C ILE A 431 8.62 18.47 -6.48
N PHE A 432 8.35 19.76 -6.38
CA PHE A 432 8.31 20.71 -7.48
C PHE A 432 9.35 21.80 -7.22
N ALA A 433 10.16 22.12 -8.23
CA ALA A 433 11.23 23.13 -8.12
C ALA A 433 10.70 24.53 -7.80
N ASN A 434 9.53 24.89 -8.32
CA ASN A 434 8.82 26.13 -8.05
C ASN A 434 9.72 27.38 -8.17
N GLY A 435 10.56 27.42 -9.22
CA GLY A 435 11.44 28.56 -9.46
C GLY A 435 12.61 28.70 -8.48
N GLY A 436 12.90 27.67 -7.68
CA GLY A 436 13.98 27.64 -6.68
C GLY A 436 13.48 27.57 -5.22
N ASP A 437 12.20 27.88 -4.96
CA ASP A 437 11.55 27.68 -3.65
C ASP A 437 10.74 26.38 -3.67
N GLU A 438 11.43 25.27 -3.50
CA GLU A 438 10.86 23.93 -3.64
C GLU A 438 9.59 23.72 -2.81
N LYS A 439 8.52 23.27 -3.48
CA LYS A 439 7.29 22.81 -2.84
C LYS A 439 7.31 21.29 -2.72
N MET A 440 7.17 20.80 -1.50
CA MET A 440 7.18 19.39 -1.20
C MET A 440 5.92 18.94 -0.51
N PHE A 441 5.45 17.74 -0.87
CA PHE A 441 4.21 17.19 -0.34
C PHE A 441 4.36 15.69 -0.08
N ILE A 442 3.62 15.20 0.93
CA ILE A 442 3.47 13.77 1.22
C ILE A 442 1.99 13.41 1.40
N GLY A 443 1.62 12.17 1.16
CA GLY A 443 0.28 11.71 1.50
C GLY A 443 -0.13 10.36 0.93
N SER A 444 -1.43 10.15 0.82
CA SER A 444 -2.00 8.83 0.61
C SER A 444 -2.34 8.50 -0.85
N ALA A 445 -2.41 9.50 -1.74
CA ALA A 445 -2.91 9.33 -3.09
C ALA A 445 -1.85 8.84 -4.08
N ASP A 446 -2.20 7.83 -4.86
CA ASP A 446 -1.56 7.56 -6.14
C ASP A 446 -2.26 8.36 -7.26
N TRP A 447 -1.61 8.55 -8.39
CA TRP A 447 -2.23 9.19 -9.56
C TRP A 447 -2.99 8.16 -10.41
N MET A 448 -4.07 7.67 -9.85
CA MET A 448 -5.03 6.77 -10.49
C MET A 448 -6.43 7.40 -10.44
N PRO A 449 -7.31 7.19 -11.46
CA PRO A 449 -8.67 7.74 -11.44
C PRO A 449 -9.41 7.46 -10.14
N ARG A 450 -9.36 6.21 -9.65
CA ARG A 450 -10.01 5.84 -8.38
C ARG A 450 -9.51 6.61 -7.16
N ASN A 451 -8.22 7.02 -7.12
CA ASN A 451 -7.66 7.78 -6.00
C ASN A 451 -8.05 9.26 -6.09
N LEU A 452 -8.06 9.80 -7.31
CA LEU A 452 -8.28 11.22 -7.53
C LEU A 452 -9.76 11.61 -7.64
N ASP A 453 -10.66 10.64 -7.95
CA ASP A 453 -12.06 10.91 -8.22
C ASP A 453 -13.03 10.19 -7.25
N ASN A 454 -12.66 9.00 -6.69
CA ASN A 454 -13.60 8.14 -5.97
C ASN A 454 -13.15 7.77 -4.54
N ARG A 455 -12.14 8.45 -4.01
CA ARG A 455 -11.62 8.21 -2.65
C ARG A 455 -11.41 9.51 -1.90
N VAL A 456 -11.53 9.44 -0.59
CA VAL A 456 -11.03 10.49 0.29
C VAL A 456 -9.53 10.25 0.51
N GLU A 457 -8.70 11.03 -0.18
CA GLU A 457 -7.24 11.02 -0.06
C GLU A 457 -6.77 12.38 0.43
N VAL A 458 -5.62 12.40 1.11
CA VAL A 458 -5.02 13.63 1.62
C VAL A 458 -3.54 13.68 1.23
N ILE A 459 -3.14 14.83 0.70
CA ILE A 459 -1.76 15.20 0.44
C ILE A 459 -1.48 16.50 1.22
N ALA A 460 -0.44 16.50 2.04
CA ALA A 460 -0.07 17.64 2.88
C ALA A 460 1.24 18.28 2.42
N PRO A 461 1.34 19.61 2.45
CA PRO A 461 2.61 20.30 2.23
C PRO A 461 3.55 20.09 3.42
N VAL A 462 4.85 20.13 3.12
CA VAL A 462 5.92 20.06 4.11
C VAL A 462 6.69 21.37 4.08
N TYR A 463 6.76 22.04 5.22
CA TYR A 463 7.40 23.35 5.34
C TYR A 463 8.76 23.32 6.04
N ASP A 464 8.94 22.41 7.01
CA ASP A 464 10.18 22.31 7.77
C ASP A 464 11.37 21.96 6.84
N PRO A 465 12.46 22.79 6.85
CA PRO A 465 13.59 22.60 5.95
C PRO A 465 14.33 21.27 6.16
N GLU A 466 14.44 20.77 7.38
CA GLU A 466 15.11 19.49 7.67
C GLU A 466 14.30 18.33 7.12
N ILE A 467 12.97 18.39 7.27
CA ILE A 467 12.07 17.39 6.71
C ILE A 467 12.09 17.43 5.18
N LYS A 468 12.12 18.63 4.57
CA LYS A 468 12.29 18.78 3.12
C LYS A 468 13.60 18.15 2.63
N ALA A 469 14.71 18.38 3.33
CA ALA A 469 16.00 17.80 2.98
C ALA A 469 15.99 16.28 3.08
N ASP A 470 15.31 15.72 4.07
CA ASP A 470 15.15 14.27 4.22
C ASP A 470 14.28 13.66 3.10
N LEU A 471 13.14 14.27 2.77
CA LEU A 471 12.28 13.84 1.67
C LEU A 471 13.03 13.84 0.33
N LYS A 472 13.81 14.88 0.07
CA LYS A 472 14.64 14.99 -1.13
C LYS A 472 15.67 13.86 -1.19
N ARG A 473 16.36 13.58 -0.08
CA ARG A 473 17.29 12.45 0.05
C ARG A 473 16.63 11.11 -0.26
N VAL A 474 15.43 10.86 0.30
CA VAL A 474 14.69 9.61 0.03
C VAL A 474 14.45 9.42 -1.46
N VAL A 475 14.05 10.49 -2.17
CA VAL A 475 13.82 10.42 -3.62
C VAL A 475 15.14 10.28 -4.38
N GLU A 476 16.14 11.09 -4.07
CA GLU A 476 17.44 11.06 -4.74
C GLU A 476 18.17 9.71 -4.56
N TYR A 477 18.13 9.11 -3.35
CA TYR A 477 18.69 7.79 -3.12
C TYR A 477 17.98 6.73 -3.97
N GLY A 478 16.65 6.80 -4.09
CA GLY A 478 15.91 5.92 -4.99
C GLY A 478 16.31 6.11 -6.45
N LEU A 479 16.52 7.34 -6.91
CA LEU A 479 16.98 7.61 -8.27
C LEU A 479 18.43 7.17 -8.52
N LYS A 480 19.23 7.01 -7.46
CA LYS A 480 20.60 6.46 -7.53
C LYS A 480 20.67 4.94 -7.45
N ASP A 481 19.57 4.26 -7.15
CA ASP A 481 19.55 2.81 -6.91
C ASP A 481 19.82 2.02 -8.21
N THR A 482 21.05 1.56 -8.38
CA THR A 482 21.48 0.76 -9.53
C THR A 482 21.42 -0.74 -9.28
N LEU A 483 21.33 -1.18 -8.02
CA LEU A 483 21.33 -2.60 -7.69
C LEU A 483 19.92 -3.21 -7.78
N GLN A 484 18.90 -2.49 -7.31
CA GLN A 484 17.52 -2.94 -7.33
C GLN A 484 16.64 -2.18 -8.33
N GLY A 485 17.14 -1.05 -8.84
CA GLY A 485 16.43 -0.22 -9.80
C GLY A 485 16.24 -0.88 -11.16
N ARG A 486 15.08 -0.63 -11.77
CA ARG A 486 14.70 -1.09 -13.11
C ARG A 486 14.07 0.04 -13.90
N VAL A 487 14.43 0.13 -15.17
CA VAL A 487 13.82 1.10 -16.09
C VAL A 487 12.36 0.76 -16.31
N VAL A 488 11.48 1.74 -16.11
CA VAL A 488 10.05 1.63 -16.39
C VAL A 488 9.75 2.50 -17.62
N ASP A 489 9.72 1.88 -18.80
CA ASP A 489 9.60 2.57 -20.09
C ASP A 489 8.42 2.08 -20.96
N GLY A 490 7.66 1.13 -20.46
CA GLY A 490 6.54 0.51 -21.17
C GLY A 490 6.92 -0.67 -22.08
N THR A 491 8.22 -0.96 -22.27
CA THR A 491 8.66 -2.12 -23.10
C THR A 491 8.48 -3.46 -22.39
N GLY A 492 8.51 -3.47 -21.06
CA GLY A 492 8.45 -4.71 -20.25
C GLY A 492 9.77 -5.50 -20.20
N GLU A 493 10.86 -4.97 -20.73
CA GLU A 493 12.17 -5.64 -20.78
C GLU A 493 12.87 -5.75 -19.42
N ASN A 494 12.37 -5.03 -18.38
CA ASN A 494 12.93 -5.05 -17.04
C ASN A 494 14.43 -4.76 -16.97
N ARG A 495 14.89 -3.80 -17.76
CA ARG A 495 16.30 -3.42 -17.85
C ARG A 495 16.81 -2.83 -16.54
N PRO A 496 18.06 -3.12 -16.13
CA PRO A 496 18.69 -2.46 -14.99
C PRO A 496 18.68 -0.93 -15.15
N TRP A 497 18.41 -0.23 -14.06
CA TRP A 497 18.56 1.22 -14.01
C TRP A 497 20.05 1.59 -13.95
N ILE A 498 20.45 2.62 -14.67
CA ILE A 498 21.80 3.17 -14.66
C ILE A 498 21.70 4.60 -14.14
N SER A 499 22.35 4.87 -13.01
CA SER A 499 22.45 6.22 -12.46
C SER A 499 23.50 7.05 -13.21
N GLU A 500 23.44 8.36 -13.05
CA GLU A 500 24.41 9.28 -13.66
C GLU A 500 25.85 8.98 -13.21
N ASP A 501 26.03 8.62 -11.94
CA ASP A 501 27.34 8.33 -11.33
C ASP A 501 27.88 6.93 -11.67
N LYS A 502 27.06 6.05 -12.27
CA LYS A 502 27.39 4.64 -12.59
C LYS A 502 27.94 3.81 -11.41
N THR A 503 27.70 4.25 -10.18
CA THR A 503 28.18 3.57 -8.97
C THR A 503 27.17 2.51 -8.51
N ALA A 504 27.67 1.43 -7.92
CA ALA A 504 26.80 0.44 -7.27
C ALA A 504 26.16 1.07 -6.00
N PHE A 505 24.85 1.25 -6.02
CA PHE A 505 24.12 1.90 -4.94
C PHE A 505 22.81 1.18 -4.66
N ARG A 506 22.51 0.90 -3.40
CA ARG A 506 21.27 0.26 -2.94
C ARG A 506 20.57 1.19 -1.97
N SER A 507 19.52 1.83 -2.44
CA SER A 507 18.87 2.94 -1.72
C SER A 507 18.38 2.59 -0.32
N GLN A 508 17.80 1.41 -0.12
CA GLN A 508 17.28 1.00 1.19
C GLN A 508 18.40 0.76 2.21
N GLU A 509 19.55 0.21 1.79
CA GLU A 509 20.70 0.03 2.67
C GLU A 509 21.33 1.37 3.06
N GLU A 510 21.51 2.26 2.09
CA GLU A 510 22.13 3.55 2.32
C GLU A 510 21.23 4.47 3.18
N LEU A 511 19.90 4.41 3.01
CA LEU A 511 18.97 5.10 3.88
C LEU A 511 19.04 4.57 5.32
N TYR A 512 19.12 3.25 5.51
CA TYR A 512 19.26 2.68 6.86
C TYR A 512 20.56 3.11 7.53
N LYS A 513 21.70 3.06 6.81
CA LYS A 513 23.00 3.53 7.30
C LYS A 513 22.93 5.02 7.66
N TYR A 514 22.31 5.83 6.81
CA TYR A 514 22.13 7.26 7.05
C TYR A 514 21.39 7.52 8.36
N TYR A 515 20.23 6.90 8.57
CA TYR A 515 19.45 7.11 9.78
C TYR A 515 20.13 6.57 11.05
N LEU A 516 20.90 5.49 10.96
CA LEU A 516 21.72 5.01 12.06
C LEU A 516 22.80 6.03 12.46
N ASN A 517 23.48 6.61 11.47
CA ASN A 517 24.55 7.58 11.71
C ASN A 517 23.99 8.92 12.22
N GLU A 518 22.88 9.41 11.66
CA GLU A 518 22.23 10.62 12.15
C GLU A 518 21.83 10.51 13.63
N ASN A 519 21.36 9.33 14.02
CA ASN A 519 20.97 9.08 15.41
C ASN A 519 22.18 9.02 16.38
N ARG A 520 23.36 8.56 15.91
CA ARG A 520 24.60 8.49 16.71
C ARG A 520 25.29 9.85 16.88
N ILE A 521 25.17 10.74 15.90
CA ILE A 521 25.83 12.07 15.94
C ILE A 521 25.11 13.02 16.91
N LYS A 522 23.85 12.77 17.22
CA LYS A 522 23.03 13.59 18.14
C LYS A 522 23.08 13.11 19.59
N ASP A 523 23.88 12.07 19.90
CA ASP A 523 24.28 11.67 21.25
C ASP A 523 25.53 12.44 21.69
#